data_b5216228849d8665917718b4c5a8b0e0
#
_entry.id   b5216228849d8665917718b4c5a8b0e0
#
_cell.length_a   1.000
_cell.length_b   1.000
_cell.length_c   1.000
_cell.angle_alpha   90.00
_cell.angle_beta   90.00
_cell.angle_gamma   90.00
#
_symmetry.space_group_name_H-M   'P 1'
#
loop_
_entity.id
_entity.type
_entity.pdbx_description
1 polymer ?
#
loop_
_entity_poly.entity_id
_entity_poly.type
_entity_poly.pdbx_seq_one_letter_code
_entity_poly.pdbx_strand_id
1 'polypeptide(L)'
;MPVSGTAPYDDGNVFARILRGEIPSRRVYEDEFAIAFDDLNPQTPVHVLVIPRGPYVSWADFSARASDAEITGFVRAVGAVARQLGLEEPGYRLLANTGLDAHQEVPHLHVHLFGGRPLGPMIAR
;
A
#
# COMPACT_ATOMS: atom_id res chain seq x y z
N MET A 1 -16.30 3.97 5.19
CA MET A 1 -16.21 5.43 5.40
C MET A 1 -14.79 5.90 5.16
N PRO A 2 -14.58 6.95 4.38
CA PRO A 2 -13.24 7.51 4.24
C PRO A 2 -12.72 8.05 5.58
N VAL A 3 -11.40 8.02 5.76
CA VAL A 3 -10.75 8.48 6.98
C VAL A 3 -9.84 9.67 6.69
N SER A 4 -9.59 10.48 7.72
CA SER A 4 -8.64 11.58 7.62
C SER A 4 -7.22 11.05 7.50
N GLY A 5 -6.44 11.59 6.57
CA GLY A 5 -5.03 11.24 6.40
C GLY A 5 -4.11 11.81 7.47
N THR A 6 -4.63 12.68 8.34
CA THR A 6 -3.87 13.31 9.41
C THR A 6 -4.38 12.96 10.81
N ALA A 7 -5.30 12.00 10.90
CA ALA A 7 -5.80 11.52 12.19
C ALA A 7 -4.68 10.79 12.96
N PRO A 8 -4.78 10.75 14.31
CA PRO A 8 -3.87 9.90 15.07
C PRO A 8 -3.96 8.45 14.62
N TYR A 9 -2.83 7.74 14.67
CA TYR A 9 -2.81 6.34 14.25
C TYR A 9 -3.59 5.48 15.23
N ASP A 10 -4.48 4.66 14.70
CA ASP A 10 -5.25 3.67 15.47
C ASP A 10 -4.72 2.29 15.09
N ASP A 11 -4.05 1.61 16.02
CA ASP A 11 -3.46 0.31 15.77
C ASP A 11 -4.47 -0.85 15.78
N GLY A 12 -5.75 -0.53 15.94
CA GLY A 12 -6.84 -1.49 15.73
C GLY A 12 -7.27 -1.63 14.27
N ASN A 13 -6.65 -0.89 13.35
CA ASN A 13 -7.01 -0.98 11.93
C ASN A 13 -6.63 -2.36 11.35
N VAL A 14 -7.32 -2.73 10.26
CA VAL A 14 -7.19 -4.06 9.68
C VAL A 14 -5.78 -4.38 9.23
N PHE A 15 -5.03 -3.39 8.70
CA PHE A 15 -3.67 -3.64 8.22
C PHE A 15 -2.68 -3.83 9.37
N ALA A 16 -2.84 -3.08 10.46
CA ALA A 16 -2.05 -3.30 11.67
C ALA A 16 -2.27 -4.72 12.21
N ARG A 17 -3.52 -5.18 12.15
CA ARG A 17 -3.87 -6.53 12.60
C ARG A 17 -3.31 -7.61 11.67
N ILE A 18 -3.25 -7.35 10.38
CA ILE A 18 -2.58 -8.23 9.42
C ILE A 18 -1.08 -8.31 9.74
N LEU A 19 -0.44 -7.17 10.01
CA LEU A 19 0.98 -7.13 10.38
C LEU A 19 1.29 -7.97 11.61
N ARG A 20 0.39 -7.97 12.60
CA ARG A 20 0.54 -8.75 13.83
C ARG A 20 0.15 -10.23 13.67
N GLY A 21 -0.34 -10.63 12.50
CA GLY A 21 -0.78 -11.98 12.26
C GLY A 21 -2.15 -12.32 12.83
N GLU A 22 -2.92 -11.33 13.27
CA GLU A 22 -4.27 -11.54 13.83
C GLU A 22 -5.31 -11.80 12.74
N ILE A 23 -5.07 -11.29 11.54
CA ILE A 23 -5.94 -11.49 10.37
C ILE A 23 -5.07 -12.15 9.30
N PRO A 24 -5.48 -13.29 8.72
CA PRO A 24 -4.71 -13.93 7.67
C PRO A 24 -4.72 -13.09 6.38
N SER A 25 -3.64 -13.18 5.64
CA SER A 25 -3.52 -12.54 4.33
C SER A 25 -2.61 -13.40 3.45
N ARG A 26 -2.78 -13.29 2.14
CA ARG A 26 -1.87 -13.94 1.21
C ARG A 26 -0.70 -13.01 0.93
N ARG A 27 0.37 -13.15 1.70
CA ARG A 27 1.57 -12.34 1.53
C ARG A 27 2.35 -12.79 0.31
N VAL A 28 2.62 -11.86 -0.59
CA VAL A 28 3.41 -12.11 -1.80
C VAL A 28 4.85 -11.63 -1.64
N TYR A 29 5.12 -10.79 -0.65
CA TYR A 29 6.45 -10.24 -0.38
C TYR A 29 6.52 -9.76 1.06
N GLU A 30 7.67 -9.91 1.69
CA GLU A 30 7.92 -9.25 2.97
C GLU A 30 9.42 -9.06 3.21
N ASP A 31 9.75 -7.96 3.89
CA ASP A 31 11.10 -7.67 4.35
C ASP A 31 11.02 -6.92 5.67
N GLU A 32 12.12 -6.34 6.15
CA GLU A 32 12.12 -5.64 7.43
C GLU A 32 11.32 -4.33 7.42
N PHE A 33 11.02 -3.77 6.24
CA PHE A 33 10.36 -2.48 6.12
C PHE A 33 8.89 -2.57 5.69
N ALA A 34 8.52 -3.62 4.99
CA ALA A 34 7.19 -3.69 4.35
C ALA A 34 6.70 -5.12 4.21
N ILE A 35 5.39 -5.24 4.06
CA ILE A 35 4.78 -6.46 3.54
C ILE A 35 3.90 -6.09 2.35
N ALA A 36 3.68 -7.08 1.48
CA ALA A 36 2.75 -6.93 0.36
C ALA A 36 1.83 -8.14 0.32
N PHE A 37 0.56 -7.90 0.04
CA PHE A 37 -0.45 -8.96 -0.02
C PHE A 37 -1.52 -8.63 -1.06
N ASP A 38 -2.19 -9.67 -1.56
CA ASP A 38 -3.25 -9.49 -2.55
C ASP A 38 -4.43 -8.73 -1.92
N ASP A 39 -4.98 -7.79 -2.68
CA ASP A 39 -6.25 -7.16 -2.30
C ASP A 39 -7.36 -8.21 -2.40
N LEU A 40 -8.23 -8.28 -1.39
CA LEU A 40 -9.32 -9.25 -1.37
C LEU A 40 -10.41 -8.94 -2.38
N ASN A 41 -10.43 -7.71 -2.89
CA ASN A 41 -11.39 -7.27 -3.90
C ASN A 41 -10.63 -6.66 -5.08
N PRO A 42 -9.89 -7.51 -5.85
CA PRO A 42 -8.99 -7.00 -6.88
C PRO A 42 -9.76 -6.32 -8.01
N GLN A 43 -9.24 -5.17 -8.45
CA GLN A 43 -9.83 -4.40 -9.53
C GLN A 43 -9.12 -4.62 -10.87
N THR A 44 -8.00 -5.31 -10.84
CA THR A 44 -7.21 -5.68 -12.04
C THR A 44 -6.64 -7.07 -11.82
N PRO A 45 -6.14 -7.75 -12.88
CA PRO A 45 -5.57 -9.09 -12.71
C PRO A 45 -4.47 -9.17 -11.65
N VAL A 46 -3.65 -8.12 -11.55
CA VAL A 46 -2.72 -7.96 -10.42
C VAL A 46 -3.17 -6.73 -9.64
N HIS A 47 -3.52 -6.94 -8.38
CA HIS A 47 -3.87 -5.86 -7.47
C HIS A 47 -3.32 -6.20 -6.09
N VAL A 48 -2.17 -5.65 -5.79
CA VAL A 48 -1.42 -5.92 -4.56
C VAL A 48 -1.34 -4.66 -3.74
N LEU A 49 -1.41 -4.80 -2.42
CA LEU A 49 -1.20 -3.70 -1.47
C LEU A 49 0.18 -3.85 -0.86
N VAL A 50 0.95 -2.77 -0.86
CA VAL A 50 2.23 -2.71 -0.17
C VAL A 50 2.10 -1.75 0.99
N ILE A 51 2.39 -2.21 2.19
CA ILE A 51 2.27 -1.41 3.41
C ILE A 51 3.58 -1.37 4.17
N PRO A 52 3.93 -0.22 4.78
CA PRO A 52 5.07 -0.16 5.69
C PRO A 52 4.72 -0.87 7.00
N ARG A 53 5.72 -1.38 7.71
CA ARG A 53 5.50 -2.01 9.02
C ARG A 53 5.22 -0.99 10.11
N GLY A 54 5.71 0.24 9.96
CA GLY A 54 5.54 1.28 10.95
C GLY A 54 4.11 1.84 10.98
N PRO A 55 3.75 2.51 12.09
CA PRO A 55 2.38 3.00 12.33
C PRO A 55 2.14 4.35 11.65
N TYR A 56 2.01 4.36 10.36
CA TYR A 56 1.75 5.57 9.57
C TYR A 56 0.36 5.51 8.97
N VAL A 57 -0.41 6.59 9.16
CA VAL A 57 -1.81 6.66 8.69
C VAL A 57 -1.87 6.77 7.17
N SER A 58 -1.00 7.60 6.60
CA SER A 58 -1.07 7.96 5.19
C SER A 58 0.30 8.41 4.68
N TRP A 59 0.35 8.73 3.40
CA TRP A 59 1.54 9.33 2.81
C TRP A 59 1.94 10.63 3.49
N ALA A 60 0.95 11.40 3.99
CA ALA A 60 1.22 12.69 4.62
C ALA A 60 2.14 12.54 5.84
N ASP A 61 1.81 11.65 6.77
CA ASP A 61 2.65 11.47 7.96
C ASP A 61 3.88 10.63 7.70
N PHE A 62 3.78 9.63 6.84
CA PHE A 62 4.94 8.81 6.47
C PHE A 62 6.05 9.66 5.86
N SER A 63 5.72 10.50 4.89
CA SER A 63 6.71 11.36 4.22
C SER A 63 7.30 12.41 5.16
N ALA A 64 6.56 12.82 6.20
CA ALA A 64 7.01 13.84 7.14
C ALA A 64 7.78 13.27 8.33
N ARG A 65 7.43 12.07 8.80
CA ARG A 65 7.91 11.56 10.10
C ARG A 65 8.73 10.29 10.04
N ALA A 66 8.64 9.51 8.95
CA ALA A 66 9.38 8.26 8.86
C ALA A 66 10.89 8.55 8.75
N SER A 67 11.71 7.62 9.22
CA SER A 67 13.15 7.73 9.10
C SER A 67 13.58 7.59 7.64
N ASP A 68 14.78 8.07 7.33
CA ASP A 68 15.35 7.89 5.99
C ASP A 68 15.40 6.40 5.61
N ALA A 69 15.77 5.55 6.56
CA ALA A 69 15.84 4.11 6.31
C ALA A 69 14.45 3.53 5.99
N GLU A 70 13.42 3.95 6.71
CA GLU A 70 12.04 3.49 6.45
C GLU A 70 11.56 3.94 5.07
N ILE A 71 11.82 5.19 4.72
CA ILE A 71 11.40 5.73 3.40
C ILE A 71 12.12 4.99 2.28
N THR A 72 13.43 4.87 2.38
CA THR A 72 14.22 4.15 1.37
C THR A 72 13.79 2.68 1.29
N GLY A 73 13.63 2.03 2.43
CA GLY A 73 13.24 0.62 2.47
C GLY A 73 11.86 0.39 1.86
N PHE A 74 10.92 1.27 2.15
CA PHE A 74 9.56 1.15 1.61
C PHE A 74 9.54 1.35 0.08
N VAL A 75 10.21 2.37 -0.43
CA VAL A 75 10.28 2.61 -1.87
C VAL A 75 10.92 1.43 -2.60
N ARG A 76 12.02 0.90 -2.04
CA ARG A 76 12.67 -0.27 -2.64
C ARG A 76 11.80 -1.51 -2.58
N ALA A 77 11.03 -1.70 -1.51
CA ALA A 77 10.09 -2.82 -1.38
C ALA A 77 9.00 -2.76 -2.46
N VAL A 78 8.42 -1.58 -2.69
CA VAL A 78 7.41 -1.42 -3.75
C VAL A 78 7.98 -1.83 -5.11
N GLY A 79 9.17 -1.36 -5.44
CA GLY A 79 9.84 -1.73 -6.70
C GLY A 79 10.15 -3.23 -6.77
N ALA A 80 10.57 -3.82 -5.65
CA ALA A 80 10.87 -5.25 -5.59
C ALA A 80 9.63 -6.10 -5.87
N VAL A 81 8.47 -5.70 -5.33
CA VAL A 81 7.20 -6.38 -5.58
C VAL A 81 6.87 -6.35 -7.07
N ALA A 82 6.99 -5.18 -7.71
CA ALA A 82 6.71 -5.05 -9.13
C ALA A 82 7.62 -5.97 -9.97
N ARG A 83 8.90 -6.03 -9.62
CA ARG A 83 9.87 -6.91 -10.32
C ARG A 83 9.52 -8.38 -10.11
N GLN A 84 9.22 -8.76 -8.88
CA GLN A 84 8.87 -10.15 -8.55
C GLN A 84 7.63 -10.62 -9.33
N LEU A 85 6.68 -9.72 -9.54
CA LEU A 85 5.44 -10.02 -10.27
C LEU A 85 5.60 -9.90 -11.79
N GLY A 86 6.79 -9.55 -12.28
CA GLY A 86 7.07 -9.47 -13.72
C GLY A 86 6.43 -8.27 -14.39
N LEU A 87 6.22 -7.17 -13.65
CA LEU A 87 5.46 -6.03 -14.17
C LEU A 87 6.31 -4.90 -14.75
N GLU A 88 7.62 -4.96 -14.62
CA GLU A 88 8.46 -3.83 -15.06
C GLU A 88 8.36 -3.60 -16.56
N GLU A 89 8.40 -4.65 -17.38
CA GLU A 89 8.35 -4.51 -18.83
C GLU A 89 6.96 -4.11 -19.33
N PRO A 90 5.87 -4.80 -18.97
CA PRO A 90 4.55 -4.39 -19.43
C PRO A 90 4.06 -3.10 -18.77
N GLY A 91 4.52 -2.80 -17.58
CA GLY A 91 4.14 -1.60 -16.85
C GLY A 91 3.11 -1.85 -15.75
N TYR A 92 3.04 -0.91 -14.84
CA TYR A 92 2.13 -1.01 -13.70
C TYR A 92 1.80 0.39 -13.20
N ARG A 93 0.80 0.48 -12.34
CA ARG A 93 0.39 1.75 -11.73
C ARG A 93 0.48 1.66 -10.23
N LEU A 94 1.04 2.69 -9.62
CA LEU A 94 1.05 2.87 -8.17
C LEU A 94 0.04 3.94 -7.79
N LEU A 95 -0.68 3.72 -6.70
CA LEU A 95 -1.69 4.67 -6.23
C LEU A 95 -1.76 4.61 -4.71
N ALA A 96 -1.68 5.77 -4.07
CA ALA A 96 -1.83 5.90 -2.62
C ALA A 96 -2.89 6.96 -2.34
N ASN A 97 -3.94 6.57 -1.64
CA ASN A 97 -5.02 7.49 -1.28
C ASN A 97 -4.75 8.10 0.08
N THR A 98 -4.85 9.42 0.18
CA THR A 98 -4.66 10.15 1.43
C THR A 98 -5.92 10.97 1.72
N GLY A 99 -6.59 10.63 2.81
CA GLY A 99 -7.66 11.45 3.36
C GLY A 99 -9.01 11.32 2.66
N LEU A 100 -9.89 12.26 3.01
CA LEU A 100 -11.30 12.18 2.64
C LEU A 100 -11.53 12.31 1.14
N ASP A 101 -10.90 13.28 0.50
CA ASP A 101 -11.12 13.53 -0.93
C ASP A 101 -10.61 12.38 -1.80
N ALA A 102 -9.62 11.64 -1.33
CA ALA A 102 -9.09 10.49 -2.04
C ALA A 102 -9.75 9.17 -1.62
N HIS A 103 -10.77 9.24 -0.76
CA HIS A 103 -11.51 8.07 -0.30
C HIS A 103 -10.62 7.02 0.37
N GLN A 104 -9.70 7.48 1.21
CA GLN A 104 -8.88 6.56 1.99
C GLN A 104 -9.76 5.80 2.97
N GLU A 105 -9.77 4.48 2.89
CA GLU A 105 -10.67 3.66 3.72
C GLU A 105 -9.98 3.08 4.95
N VAL A 106 -8.73 2.63 4.82
CA VAL A 106 -7.99 2.03 5.94
C VAL A 106 -6.95 3.03 6.42
N PRO A 107 -6.94 3.36 7.74
CA PRO A 107 -6.02 4.36 8.29
C PRO A 107 -4.63 3.79 8.58
N HIS A 108 -4.05 3.15 7.60
CA HIS A 108 -2.68 2.68 7.55
C HIS A 108 -2.19 2.85 6.12
N LEU A 109 -1.08 3.54 5.93
CA LEU A 109 -0.54 3.80 4.59
C LEU A 109 -0.49 2.52 3.78
N HIS A 110 -1.04 2.56 2.59
CA HIS A 110 -0.92 1.46 1.64
C HIS A 110 -0.84 2.00 0.23
N VAL A 111 0.04 1.38 -0.54
CA VAL A 111 0.21 1.68 -1.96
C VAL A 111 -0.42 0.54 -2.73
N HIS A 112 -1.42 0.88 -3.55
CA HIS A 112 -1.99 -0.07 -4.50
C HIS A 112 -1.03 -0.23 -5.66
N LEU A 113 -0.79 -1.47 -6.07
CA LEU A 113 -0.01 -1.80 -7.25
C LEU A 113 -0.93 -2.56 -8.20
N PHE A 114 -1.21 -1.94 -9.34
CA PHE A 114 -2.12 -2.48 -10.35
C PHE A 114 -1.35 -2.87 -11.60
N GLY A 115 -1.70 -4.00 -12.16
CA GLY A 115 -1.09 -4.44 -13.41
C GLY A 115 -1.81 -5.63 -14.02
N GLY A 116 -1.19 -6.22 -15.02
CA GLY A 116 -1.70 -7.43 -15.66
C GLY A 116 -2.55 -7.17 -16.90
N ARG A 117 -2.85 -5.91 -17.20
CA ARG A 117 -3.54 -5.49 -18.42
C ARG A 117 -3.42 -3.97 -18.58
N PRO A 118 -3.73 -3.40 -19.76
CA PRO A 118 -3.85 -1.95 -19.89
C PRO A 118 -4.88 -1.37 -18.92
N LEU A 119 -4.54 -0.31 -18.24
CA LEU A 119 -5.33 0.25 -17.15
C LEU A 119 -6.16 1.48 -17.56
N GLY A 120 -5.96 1.98 -18.78
CA GLY A 120 -6.69 3.13 -19.27
C GLY A 120 -6.18 4.46 -18.71
N PRO A 121 -7.00 5.53 -18.78
CA PRO A 121 -6.59 6.86 -18.33
C PRO A 121 -6.23 6.89 -16.85
N MET A 122 -5.48 7.91 -16.48
CA MET A 122 -4.96 8.11 -15.13
C MET A 122 -6.05 8.18 -14.07
N ILE A 123 -7.12 8.88 -14.36
CA ILE A 123 -8.22 9.12 -13.42
C ILE A 123 -9.54 8.71 -14.03
N ALA A 124 -10.33 7.97 -13.28
CA ALA A 124 -11.71 7.67 -13.65
C ALA A 124 -12.54 8.95 -13.56
N ARG A 125 -13.41 9.17 -14.53
CA ARG A 125 -14.22 10.39 -14.63
C ARG A 125 -15.69 10.14 -14.41
#